data_dd49994e66614f04d58507c3b9fa52eb
#
_entry.id   dd49994e66614f04d58507c3b9fa52eb
#
_cell.length_a   1.000
_cell.length_b   1.000
_cell.length_c   1.000
_cell.angle_alpha   90.00
_cell.angle_beta   90.00
_cell.angle_gamma   90.00
#
_symmetry.space_group_name_H-M   'P 1'
#
loop_
_entity.id
_entity.type
_entity.pdbx_description
1 polymer ?
#
loop_
_entity_poly.entity_id
_entity_poly.type
_entity_poly.pdbx_seq_one_letter_code
_entity_poly.pdbx_strand_id
1 'polypeptide(L)'
;MDYVTQIIDPPPSRTQLLLDGVRALRKPKLDGPPPLPTARLVRSAVELSAAGIADYSRACGFRREQGVPLSYPHVLAFPLHLMLLTRPSFPYPASGMVHLANRIRQHQRLHEGQALRLEVYCECWVAHPKGQALSIATRAFAADTLVWESDSLYLRRDVKSPVGEPWDDVLPLQEDGLLRTQRWVLPADLGRRFAKVSGDFNPIHTSVIGAKIFGFRRAIAHGMWTLGRALAAQQPPGGLDQAQAHCDFKLPIFLPGQVALWSRPVTGPRREFEVRNVAGDKPHMRGLFIWNESHQ
;
A
#
# COMPACT_ATOMS: atom_id res chain seq x y z
N MET A 1 -23.95 3.62 2.92
CA MET A 1 -23.47 3.51 4.32
C MET A 1 -23.24 4.93 4.83
N ASP A 2 -23.82 5.28 5.98
CA ASP A 2 -23.67 6.62 6.55
C ASP A 2 -22.39 6.67 7.39
N TYR A 3 -21.39 7.42 6.92
CA TYR A 3 -20.14 7.59 7.61
C TYR A 3 -20.20 8.73 8.62
N VAL A 4 -19.62 8.51 9.80
CA VAL A 4 -19.35 9.56 10.80
C VAL A 4 -18.00 10.15 10.53
N THR A 5 -17.97 11.38 10.02
CA THR A 5 -16.72 12.09 9.69
C THR A 5 -16.01 12.58 10.95
N GLN A 6 -14.72 12.36 11.02
CA GLN A 6 -13.83 12.77 12.11
C GLN A 6 -12.58 13.45 11.53
N ILE A 7 -12.38 14.69 11.88
CA ILE A 7 -11.20 15.47 11.48
C ILE A 7 -10.05 15.08 12.41
N ILE A 8 -8.92 14.74 11.81
CA ILE A 8 -7.71 14.24 12.47
C ILE A 8 -6.55 15.20 12.17
N ASP A 9 -6.61 16.38 12.74
CA ASP A 9 -5.56 17.41 12.60
C ASP A 9 -5.14 17.91 13.99
N PRO A 10 -3.89 17.74 14.41
CA PRO A 10 -2.79 17.01 13.73
C PRO A 10 -2.99 15.48 13.76
N PRO A 11 -2.24 14.72 12.94
CA PRO A 11 -2.26 13.27 13.03
C PRO A 11 -1.69 12.80 14.37
N PRO A 12 -2.12 11.61 14.87
CA PRO A 12 -1.58 11.08 16.12
C PRO A 12 -0.07 10.86 16.00
N SER A 13 0.61 11.04 17.11
CA SER A 13 2.05 10.77 17.18
C SER A 13 2.36 9.29 16.91
N ARG A 14 3.59 9.01 16.46
CA ARG A 14 4.06 7.63 16.27
C ARG A 14 3.92 6.79 17.53
N THR A 15 4.20 7.37 18.70
CA THR A 15 4.06 6.72 20.00
C THR A 15 2.60 6.34 20.26
N GLN A 16 1.67 7.23 19.97
CA GLN A 16 0.23 6.96 20.13
C GLN A 16 -0.21 5.80 19.23
N LEU A 17 0.14 5.84 17.95
CA LEU A 17 -0.19 4.75 17.00
C LEU A 17 0.39 3.40 17.43
N LEU A 18 1.61 3.39 17.98
CA LEU A 18 2.23 2.17 18.50
C LEU A 18 1.48 1.63 19.72
N LEU A 19 1.12 2.50 20.67
CA LEU A 19 0.33 2.13 21.86
C LEU A 19 -1.04 1.57 21.48
N ASP A 20 -1.72 2.19 20.51
CA ASP A 20 -3.01 1.74 20.02
C ASP A 20 -2.87 0.39 19.29
N GLY A 21 -1.79 0.18 18.56
CA GLY A 21 -1.43 -1.11 17.96
C GLY A 21 -1.26 -2.21 19.00
N VAL A 22 -0.58 -1.93 20.12
CA VAL A 22 -0.41 -2.88 21.23
C VAL A 22 -1.75 -3.18 21.92
N ARG A 23 -2.56 -2.15 22.18
CA ARG A 23 -3.91 -2.34 22.74
C ARG A 23 -4.79 -3.20 21.85
N ALA A 24 -4.69 -3.01 20.53
CA ALA A 24 -5.44 -3.77 19.54
C ALA A 24 -5.07 -5.27 19.48
N LEU A 25 -3.94 -5.72 20.07
CA LEU A 25 -3.59 -7.14 20.16
C LEU A 25 -4.56 -7.95 21.04
N ARG A 26 -5.26 -7.30 21.97
CA ARG A 26 -6.17 -7.95 22.93
C ARG A 26 -7.59 -8.15 22.41
N LYS A 27 -7.84 -7.94 21.13
CA LYS A 27 -9.17 -8.14 20.55
C LYS A 27 -9.56 -9.63 20.54
N PRO A 28 -10.82 -9.95 20.87
CA PRO A 28 -11.30 -11.33 20.83
C PRO A 28 -11.29 -11.86 19.38
N LYS A 29 -11.18 -13.17 19.23
CA LYS A 29 -11.49 -13.82 17.96
C LYS A 29 -13.01 -13.78 17.79
N LEU A 30 -13.46 -13.33 16.61
CA LEU A 30 -14.86 -13.32 16.26
C LEU A 30 -15.16 -14.41 15.23
N ASP A 31 -16.29 -15.09 15.38
CA ASP A 31 -16.76 -16.12 14.44
C ASP A 31 -17.53 -15.51 13.25
N GLY A 32 -17.12 -14.39 12.79
CA GLY A 32 -17.71 -13.70 11.65
C GLY A 32 -17.37 -12.21 11.72
N PRO A 33 -17.50 -11.50 10.60
CA PRO A 33 -17.25 -10.08 10.59
C PRO A 33 -18.44 -9.34 11.21
N PRO A 34 -18.22 -8.49 12.22
CA PRO A 34 -19.21 -7.54 12.67
C PRO A 34 -19.47 -6.49 11.57
N PRO A 35 -20.44 -5.61 11.76
CA PRO A 35 -20.61 -4.46 10.88
C PRO A 35 -19.32 -3.70 10.66
N LEU A 36 -19.12 -3.18 9.45
CA LEU A 36 -17.98 -2.34 9.14
C LEU A 36 -17.96 -1.09 10.04
N PRO A 37 -16.76 -0.64 10.47
CA PRO A 37 -16.63 0.65 11.13
C PRO A 37 -17.11 1.77 10.21
N THR A 38 -18.02 2.62 10.72
CA THR A 38 -18.60 3.74 9.98
C THR A 38 -17.78 5.04 10.09
N ALA A 39 -16.59 4.98 10.67
CA ALA A 39 -15.73 6.15 10.78
C ALA A 39 -15.09 6.49 9.44
N ARG A 40 -15.24 7.76 9.02
CA ARG A 40 -14.47 8.39 7.96
C ARG A 40 -13.47 9.35 8.60
N LEU A 41 -12.18 9.04 8.48
CA LEU A 41 -11.10 9.86 9.03
C LEU A 41 -10.63 10.85 7.97
N VAL A 42 -10.53 12.12 8.33
CA VAL A 42 -10.19 13.20 7.40
C VAL A 42 -9.00 13.99 7.92
N ARG A 43 -8.01 14.21 7.06
CA ARG A 43 -6.97 15.23 7.19
C ARG A 43 -7.33 16.39 6.26
N SER A 44 -7.53 17.58 6.82
CA SER A 44 -8.07 18.74 6.08
C SER A 44 -7.08 19.32 5.08
N ALA A 45 -5.79 19.33 5.41
CA ALA A 45 -4.75 19.83 4.55
C ALA A 45 -3.43 19.07 4.80
N VAL A 46 -3.01 18.29 3.81
CA VAL A 46 -1.74 17.56 3.82
C VAL A 46 -0.92 18.04 2.64
N GLU A 47 0.17 18.74 2.90
CA GLU A 47 1.04 19.24 1.86
C GLU A 47 1.87 18.12 1.23
N LEU A 48 1.96 18.14 -0.09
CA LEU A 48 2.92 17.36 -0.87
C LEU A 48 4.29 18.04 -0.80
N SER A 49 4.92 18.01 0.37
CA SER A 49 6.15 18.75 0.63
C SER A 49 7.34 18.21 -0.19
N ALA A 50 8.19 19.12 -0.67
CA ALA A 50 9.41 18.80 -1.40
C ALA A 50 10.29 17.79 -0.66
N ALA A 51 10.47 17.99 0.64
CA ALA A 51 11.28 17.10 1.49
C ALA A 51 10.68 15.69 1.57
N GLY A 52 9.37 15.57 1.79
CA GLY A 52 8.68 14.30 1.88
C GLY A 52 8.71 13.53 0.55
N ILE A 53 8.47 14.23 -0.57
CA ILE A 53 8.59 13.65 -1.93
C ILE A 53 10.01 13.16 -2.16
N ALA A 54 11.04 13.95 -1.83
CA ALA A 54 12.44 13.59 -2.02
C ALA A 54 12.84 12.36 -1.17
N ASP A 55 12.38 12.29 0.08
CA ASP A 55 12.67 11.16 0.97
C ASP A 55 12.01 9.87 0.47
N TYR A 56 10.74 9.95 0.05
CA TYR A 56 10.04 8.82 -0.54
C TYR A 56 10.67 8.39 -1.85
N SER A 57 11.00 9.33 -2.72
CA SER A 57 11.66 9.08 -4.00
C SER A 57 12.99 8.37 -3.80
N ARG A 58 13.81 8.82 -2.85
CA ARG A 58 15.09 8.17 -2.49
C ARG A 58 14.87 6.74 -1.96
N ALA A 59 13.87 6.54 -1.12
CA ALA A 59 13.57 5.23 -0.53
C ALA A 59 13.11 4.20 -1.57
N CYS A 60 12.35 4.64 -2.59
CA CYS A 60 11.81 3.78 -3.66
C CYS A 60 12.62 3.83 -4.96
N GLY A 61 13.51 4.81 -5.13
CA GLY A 61 14.36 4.98 -6.30
C GLY A 61 13.68 5.70 -7.47
N PHE A 62 12.73 6.58 -7.18
CA PHE A 62 12.22 7.54 -8.17
C PHE A 62 13.28 8.59 -8.47
N ARG A 63 13.31 9.06 -9.71
CA ARG A 63 14.13 10.18 -10.14
C ARG A 63 13.32 11.47 -10.05
N ARG A 64 14.01 12.60 -9.84
CA ARG A 64 13.36 13.91 -9.66
C ARG A 64 12.47 14.31 -10.83
N GLU A 65 12.91 14.00 -12.06
CA GLU A 65 12.17 14.28 -13.28
C GLU A 65 10.87 13.48 -13.45
N GLN A 66 10.61 12.48 -12.60
CA GLN A 66 9.37 11.72 -12.60
C GLN A 66 8.24 12.41 -11.82
N GLY A 67 8.53 13.56 -11.17
CA GLY A 67 7.53 14.33 -10.41
C GLY A 67 7.08 13.64 -9.12
N VAL A 68 5.85 13.93 -8.67
CA VAL A 68 5.27 13.30 -7.48
C VAL A 68 5.01 11.82 -7.75
N PRO A 69 5.58 10.89 -6.95
CA PRO A 69 5.37 9.46 -7.14
C PRO A 69 3.89 9.06 -6.97
N LEU A 70 3.35 8.27 -7.90
CA LEU A 70 1.95 7.83 -7.91
C LEU A 70 1.50 7.20 -6.58
N SER A 71 2.38 6.48 -5.90
CA SER A 71 2.10 5.79 -4.63
C SER A 71 2.36 6.65 -3.38
N TYR A 72 2.82 7.89 -3.51
CA TYR A 72 3.16 8.73 -2.37
C TYR A 72 1.95 9.18 -1.53
N PRO A 73 0.79 9.56 -2.10
CA PRO A 73 -0.37 9.92 -1.28
C PRO A 73 -0.85 8.80 -0.35
N HIS A 74 -0.70 7.52 -0.74
CA HIS A 74 -1.00 6.40 0.16
C HIS A 74 -0.16 6.45 1.45
N VAL A 75 1.12 6.80 1.34
CA VAL A 75 2.02 6.93 2.50
C VAL A 75 1.57 8.05 3.44
N LEU A 76 1.10 9.17 2.89
CA LEU A 76 0.56 10.29 3.67
C LEU A 76 -0.74 9.92 4.40
N ALA A 77 -1.54 9.02 3.81
CA ALA A 77 -2.78 8.54 4.39
C ALA A 77 -2.59 7.35 5.36
N PHE A 78 -1.44 6.67 5.34
CA PHE A 78 -1.21 5.46 6.12
C PHE A 78 -1.44 5.60 7.63
N PRO A 79 -1.12 6.71 8.31
CA PRO A 79 -1.49 6.91 9.71
C PRO A 79 -2.99 6.77 9.97
N LEU A 80 -3.85 7.20 9.03
CA LEU A 80 -5.30 7.05 9.14
C LEU A 80 -5.74 5.60 8.94
N HIS A 81 -5.08 4.83 8.03
CA HIS A 81 -5.30 3.39 7.91
C HIS A 81 -5.01 2.69 9.24
N LEU A 82 -3.86 2.99 9.84
CA LEU A 82 -3.47 2.39 11.11
C LEU A 82 -4.44 2.76 12.23
N MET A 83 -4.91 4.02 12.28
CA MET A 83 -5.96 4.43 13.21
C MET A 83 -7.24 3.63 13.05
N LEU A 84 -7.73 3.41 11.82
CA LEU A 84 -8.92 2.58 11.58
C LEU A 84 -8.71 1.14 12.07
N LEU A 85 -7.60 0.52 11.70
CA LEU A 85 -7.28 -0.87 12.03
C LEU A 85 -7.07 -1.10 13.55
N THR A 86 -6.65 -0.06 14.28
CA THR A 86 -6.39 -0.16 15.73
C THR A 86 -7.57 0.28 16.60
N ARG A 87 -8.64 0.87 16.03
CA ARG A 87 -9.82 1.30 16.79
C ARG A 87 -10.45 0.15 17.59
N PRO A 88 -11.00 0.44 18.75
CA PRO A 88 -11.75 -0.58 19.52
C PRO A 88 -12.89 -1.22 18.71
N SER A 89 -13.56 -0.43 17.86
CA SER A 89 -14.64 -0.88 16.99
C SER A 89 -14.19 -1.72 15.78
N PHE A 90 -12.89 -1.76 15.46
CA PHE A 90 -12.38 -2.61 14.39
C PHE A 90 -12.32 -4.06 14.88
N PRO A 91 -12.84 -5.03 14.11
CA PRO A 91 -13.11 -6.38 14.63
C PRO A 91 -11.87 -7.25 14.85
N TYR A 92 -10.78 -6.98 14.15
CA TYR A 92 -9.61 -7.84 14.13
C TYR A 92 -8.36 -7.13 14.68
N PRO A 93 -7.40 -7.86 15.28
CA PRO A 93 -6.09 -7.29 15.59
C PRO A 93 -5.38 -6.81 14.33
N ALA A 94 -4.92 -5.55 14.32
CA ALA A 94 -4.18 -4.98 13.19
C ALA A 94 -2.94 -5.79 12.81
N SER A 95 -2.24 -6.36 13.81
CA SER A 95 -1.05 -7.18 13.66
C SER A 95 -1.26 -8.49 12.90
N GLY A 96 -2.50 -8.91 12.70
CA GLY A 96 -2.83 -10.11 11.94
C GLY A 96 -3.37 -9.83 10.54
N MET A 97 -3.43 -8.57 10.15
CA MET A 97 -3.90 -8.15 8.84
C MET A 97 -2.75 -8.20 7.83
N VAL A 98 -3.01 -8.79 6.68
CA VAL A 98 -2.04 -8.90 5.56
C VAL A 98 -2.52 -8.00 4.43
N HIS A 99 -1.70 -7.07 3.97
CA HIS A 99 -1.99 -6.26 2.78
C HIS A 99 -1.92 -7.16 1.54
N LEU A 100 -3.05 -7.44 0.91
CA LEU A 100 -3.17 -8.36 -0.23
C LEU A 100 -3.02 -7.67 -1.57
N ALA A 101 -3.65 -6.50 -1.71
CA ALA A 101 -3.71 -5.79 -2.97
C ALA A 101 -3.83 -4.28 -2.73
N ASN A 102 -3.41 -3.52 -3.73
CA ASN A 102 -3.61 -2.08 -3.75
C ASN A 102 -3.97 -1.65 -5.18
N ARG A 103 -5.00 -0.82 -5.30
CA ARG A 103 -5.41 -0.18 -6.55
C ARG A 103 -5.28 1.31 -6.37
N ILE A 104 -4.56 1.96 -7.26
CA ILE A 104 -4.34 3.41 -7.24
C ILE A 104 -4.84 3.99 -8.55
N ARG A 105 -5.54 5.12 -8.48
CA ARG A 105 -5.90 5.93 -9.62
C ARG A 105 -5.59 7.40 -9.34
N GLN A 106 -4.83 8.02 -10.21
CA GLN A 106 -4.60 9.45 -10.26
C GLN A 106 -5.43 10.03 -11.40
N HIS A 107 -6.26 11.02 -11.08
CA HIS A 107 -7.16 11.68 -12.03
C HIS A 107 -6.58 12.97 -12.61
N GLN A 108 -5.70 13.61 -11.84
CA GLN A 108 -5.02 14.85 -12.24
C GLN A 108 -3.58 14.83 -11.73
N ARG A 109 -2.70 15.56 -12.41
CA ARG A 109 -1.31 15.72 -12.01
C ARG A 109 -1.23 16.29 -10.60
N LEU A 110 -0.39 15.67 -9.78
CA LEU A 110 -0.04 16.15 -8.46
C LEU A 110 1.23 16.99 -8.54
N HIS A 111 1.26 18.08 -7.77
CA HIS A 111 2.37 19.02 -7.76
C HIS A 111 2.99 19.12 -6.37
N GLU A 112 4.29 19.35 -6.33
CA GLU A 112 4.99 19.74 -5.11
C GLU A 112 4.38 21.03 -4.54
N GLY A 113 4.24 21.10 -3.21
CA GLY A 113 3.58 22.22 -2.49
C GLY A 113 2.05 22.17 -2.50
N GLN A 114 1.43 21.28 -3.28
CA GLN A 114 -0.02 21.14 -3.31
C GLN A 114 -0.55 20.61 -1.98
N ALA A 115 -1.61 21.22 -1.45
CA ALA A 115 -2.33 20.72 -0.27
C ALA A 115 -3.46 19.79 -0.69
N LEU A 116 -3.56 18.64 -0.04
CA LEU A 116 -4.60 17.65 -0.28
C LEU A 116 -5.45 17.45 0.99
N ARG A 117 -6.76 17.38 0.84
CA ARG A 117 -7.66 16.82 1.84
C ARG A 117 -7.69 15.31 1.63
N LEU A 118 -7.30 14.55 2.66
CA LEU A 118 -7.28 13.09 2.63
C LEU A 118 -8.45 12.52 3.44
N GLU A 119 -9.18 11.59 2.85
CA GLU A 119 -10.25 10.84 3.51
C GLU A 119 -9.94 9.35 3.49
N VAL A 120 -10.11 8.67 4.63
CA VAL A 120 -9.88 7.23 4.76
C VAL A 120 -11.03 6.59 5.50
N TYR A 121 -11.59 5.51 4.95
CA TYR A 121 -12.71 4.78 5.55
C TYR A 121 -12.74 3.31 5.12
N CYS A 122 -13.39 2.46 5.92
CA CYS A 122 -13.66 1.08 5.56
C CYS A 122 -14.80 1.06 4.54
N GLU A 123 -14.58 0.48 3.36
CA GLU A 123 -15.52 0.52 2.25
C GLU A 123 -16.43 -0.70 2.20
N CYS A 124 -15.86 -1.90 2.20
CA CYS A 124 -16.63 -3.14 2.13
C CYS A 124 -15.85 -4.35 2.66
N TRP A 125 -16.59 -5.37 3.05
CA TRP A 125 -16.06 -6.71 3.24
C TRP A 125 -15.89 -7.43 1.90
N VAL A 126 -14.86 -8.28 1.81
CA VAL A 126 -14.60 -9.12 0.64
C VAL A 126 -14.37 -10.55 1.12
N ALA A 127 -15.12 -11.49 0.55
CA ALA A 127 -14.96 -12.91 0.85
C ALA A 127 -13.75 -13.47 0.12
N HIS A 128 -12.68 -13.77 0.86
CA HIS A 128 -11.45 -14.32 0.29
C HIS A 128 -11.31 -15.80 0.65
N PRO A 129 -10.81 -16.70 -0.24
CA PRO A 129 -10.67 -18.13 0.04
C PRO A 129 -9.83 -18.47 1.28
N LYS A 130 -8.97 -17.55 1.75
CA LYS A 130 -8.11 -17.73 2.92
C LYS A 130 -8.61 -16.99 4.16
N GLY A 131 -9.81 -16.40 4.15
CA GLY A 131 -10.37 -15.67 5.29
C GLY A 131 -11.15 -14.42 4.92
N GLN A 132 -11.32 -13.50 5.83
CA GLN A 132 -12.06 -12.26 5.64
C GLN A 132 -11.14 -11.14 5.16
N ALA A 133 -11.41 -10.57 4.00
CA ALA A 133 -10.74 -9.38 3.54
C ALA A 133 -11.62 -8.13 3.73
N LEU A 134 -10.95 -6.97 3.77
CA LEU A 134 -11.53 -5.65 3.97
C LEU A 134 -10.90 -4.68 2.97
N SER A 135 -11.74 -3.93 2.24
CA SER A 135 -11.31 -2.77 1.46
C SER A 135 -11.26 -1.52 2.33
N ILE A 136 -10.13 -0.84 2.37
CA ILE A 136 -9.99 0.51 2.93
C ILE A 136 -9.78 1.48 1.77
N ALA A 137 -10.74 2.37 1.61
CA ALA A 137 -10.69 3.44 0.63
C ALA A 137 -9.87 4.62 1.14
N THR A 138 -9.06 5.19 0.27
CA THR A 138 -8.39 6.48 0.46
C THR A 138 -8.76 7.39 -0.69
N ARG A 139 -9.22 8.60 -0.40
CA ARG A 139 -9.57 9.62 -1.39
C ARG A 139 -8.81 10.90 -1.09
N ALA A 140 -8.19 11.48 -2.10
CA ALA A 140 -7.43 12.72 -1.99
C ALA A 140 -8.04 13.79 -2.90
N PHE A 141 -8.36 14.93 -2.30
CA PHE A 141 -9.01 16.05 -2.98
C PHE A 141 -8.08 17.26 -2.98
N ALA A 142 -8.01 17.94 -4.11
CA ALA A 142 -7.50 19.30 -4.21
C ALA A 142 -8.71 20.25 -4.25
N ALA A 143 -8.86 21.09 -3.24
CA ALA A 143 -10.15 21.72 -2.94
C ALA A 143 -11.26 20.65 -2.89
N ASP A 144 -12.28 20.72 -3.72
CA ASP A 144 -13.38 19.75 -3.78
C ASP A 144 -13.26 18.74 -4.93
N THR A 145 -12.17 18.80 -5.70
CA THR A 145 -11.95 17.88 -6.82
C THR A 145 -11.17 16.65 -6.39
N LEU A 146 -11.72 15.45 -6.64
CA LEU A 146 -11.00 14.18 -6.45
C LEU A 146 -9.85 14.11 -7.46
N VAL A 147 -8.63 14.14 -6.96
CA VAL A 147 -7.42 14.12 -7.81
C VAL A 147 -6.67 12.80 -7.75
N TRP A 148 -6.87 12.03 -6.67
CA TRP A 148 -6.23 10.74 -6.47
C TRP A 148 -7.05 9.86 -5.53
N GLU A 149 -7.02 8.55 -5.78
CA GLU A 149 -7.67 7.57 -4.92
C GLU A 149 -6.90 6.25 -4.86
N SER A 150 -7.14 5.50 -3.79
CA SER A 150 -6.58 4.16 -3.61
C SER A 150 -7.52 3.29 -2.80
N ASP A 151 -7.62 2.01 -3.19
CA ASP A 151 -8.29 0.97 -2.43
C ASP A 151 -7.27 -0.08 -1.99
N SER A 152 -7.14 -0.23 -0.68
CA SER A 152 -6.20 -1.15 -0.04
C SER A 152 -6.95 -2.34 0.52
N LEU A 153 -6.62 -3.55 0.06
CA LEU A 153 -7.25 -4.77 0.53
C LEU A 153 -6.40 -5.43 1.62
N TYR A 154 -6.98 -5.58 2.81
CA TYR A 154 -6.35 -6.24 3.94
C TYR A 154 -7.08 -7.54 4.28
N LEU A 155 -6.33 -8.64 4.47
CA LEU A 155 -6.86 -9.96 4.80
C LEU A 155 -6.61 -10.31 6.27
N ARG A 156 -7.66 -10.73 6.96
CA ARG A 156 -7.59 -11.54 8.17
C ARG A 156 -7.71 -13.01 7.76
N ARG A 157 -6.65 -13.79 7.97
CA ARG A 157 -6.65 -15.22 7.68
C ARG A 157 -7.49 -16.01 8.67
N ASP A 158 -7.86 -17.22 8.25
CA ASP A 158 -8.49 -18.26 9.09
C ASP A 158 -9.87 -17.87 9.63
N VAL A 159 -10.58 -16.94 8.99
CA VAL A 159 -12.01 -16.71 9.20
C VAL A 159 -12.79 -17.71 8.36
N LYS A 160 -13.59 -18.57 9.03
CA LYS A 160 -14.25 -19.72 8.38
C LYS A 160 -15.43 -19.35 7.48
N SER A 161 -16.11 -18.25 7.80
CA SER A 161 -17.31 -17.81 7.07
C SER A 161 -17.14 -16.35 6.64
N PRO A 162 -16.29 -16.09 5.62
CA PRO A 162 -16.12 -14.73 5.12
C PRO A 162 -17.37 -14.24 4.43
N VAL A 163 -17.67 -12.97 4.57
CA VAL A 163 -18.81 -12.29 3.93
C VAL A 163 -18.34 -11.19 2.98
N GLY A 164 -19.26 -10.69 2.17
CA GLY A 164 -19.03 -9.69 1.13
C GLY A 164 -18.90 -10.31 -0.26
N GLU A 165 -18.59 -9.48 -1.25
CA GLU A 165 -18.37 -9.96 -2.60
C GLU A 165 -17.17 -10.92 -2.66
N PRO A 166 -17.25 -11.97 -3.51
CA PRO A 166 -16.12 -12.86 -3.71
C PRO A 166 -14.86 -12.11 -4.17
N TRP A 167 -13.70 -12.53 -3.66
CA TRP A 167 -12.43 -12.02 -4.16
C TRP A 167 -12.22 -12.50 -5.60
N ASP A 168 -11.95 -11.55 -6.48
CA ASP A 168 -11.49 -11.81 -7.83
C ASP A 168 -10.05 -11.31 -7.98
N ASP A 169 -9.15 -12.20 -8.43
CA ASP A 169 -7.77 -11.83 -8.77
C ASP A 169 -7.82 -10.95 -10.04
N VAL A 170 -7.75 -9.65 -9.84
CA VAL A 170 -7.89 -8.62 -10.90
C VAL A 170 -6.77 -8.71 -11.95
N LEU A 171 -5.68 -9.38 -11.60
CA LEU A 171 -4.52 -9.54 -12.47
C LEU A 171 -4.33 -11.04 -12.76
N PRO A 172 -4.93 -11.56 -13.84
CA PRO A 172 -4.69 -12.94 -14.26
C PRO A 172 -3.20 -13.18 -14.49
N LEU A 173 -2.77 -14.39 -14.17
CA LEU A 173 -1.42 -14.87 -14.45
C LEU A 173 -1.17 -14.83 -15.96
N GLN A 174 -0.47 -13.83 -16.44
CA GLN A 174 0.16 -13.90 -17.74
C GLN A 174 1.65 -14.22 -17.53
N GLU A 175 1.97 -15.51 -17.49
CA GLU A 175 3.33 -15.97 -17.21
C GLU A 175 4.27 -15.80 -18.40
N ASP A 176 3.70 -15.83 -19.62
CA ASP A 176 4.47 -15.81 -20.85
C ASP A 176 4.89 -14.39 -21.28
N GLY A 177 6.13 -14.26 -21.73
CA GLY A 177 6.67 -13.03 -22.32
C GLY A 177 7.17 -11.97 -21.35
N LEU A 178 7.25 -12.24 -20.04
CA LEU A 178 7.94 -11.37 -19.10
C LEU A 178 9.45 -11.60 -19.13
N LEU A 179 10.21 -10.53 -19.32
CA LEU A 179 11.68 -10.54 -19.30
C LEU A 179 12.19 -9.91 -18.02
N ARG A 180 13.29 -10.45 -17.47
CA ARG A 180 13.97 -9.84 -16.33
C ARG A 180 14.64 -8.53 -16.74
N THR A 181 14.13 -7.40 -16.24
CA THR A 181 14.62 -6.07 -16.59
C THR A 181 15.59 -5.49 -15.58
N GLN A 182 15.40 -5.79 -14.28
CA GLN A 182 16.26 -5.29 -13.21
C GLN A 182 16.42 -6.35 -12.11
N ARG A 183 17.55 -6.29 -11.39
CA ARG A 183 17.80 -7.06 -10.17
C ARG A 183 18.04 -6.10 -9.01
N TRP A 184 17.44 -6.38 -7.85
CA TRP A 184 17.56 -5.55 -6.66
C TRP A 184 18.18 -6.35 -5.52
N VAL A 185 19.23 -5.80 -4.92
CA VAL A 185 19.80 -6.28 -3.66
C VAL A 185 19.17 -5.50 -2.53
N LEU A 186 18.57 -6.20 -1.58
CA LEU A 186 17.79 -5.64 -0.50
C LEU A 186 18.58 -5.76 0.81
N PRO A 187 19.03 -4.65 1.40
CA PRO A 187 19.78 -4.71 2.65
C PRO A 187 18.88 -5.03 3.84
N ALA A 188 19.48 -5.49 4.93
CA ALA A 188 18.76 -5.89 6.16
C ALA A 188 18.00 -4.73 6.82
N ASP A 189 18.43 -3.50 6.62
CA ASP A 189 17.83 -2.30 7.20
C ASP A 189 16.77 -1.63 6.34
N LEU A 190 16.46 -2.21 5.14
CA LEU A 190 15.49 -1.65 4.20
C LEU A 190 14.13 -1.38 4.86
N GLY A 191 13.63 -2.32 5.65
CA GLY A 191 12.37 -2.17 6.36
C GLY A 191 12.37 -0.95 7.30
N ARG A 192 13.45 -0.77 8.08
CA ARG A 192 13.59 0.40 8.96
C ARG A 192 13.72 1.72 8.20
N ARG A 193 14.45 1.72 7.07
CA ARG A 193 14.57 2.91 6.22
C ARG A 193 13.22 3.32 5.64
N PHE A 194 12.47 2.38 5.09
CA PHE A 194 11.15 2.68 4.54
C PHE A 194 10.14 3.06 5.62
N ALA A 195 10.18 2.43 6.80
CA ALA A 195 9.33 2.77 7.94
C ALA A 195 9.47 4.24 8.37
N LYS A 196 10.68 4.82 8.28
CA LYS A 196 10.90 6.26 8.59
C LYS A 196 10.16 7.19 7.63
N VAL A 197 9.99 6.78 6.39
CA VAL A 197 9.34 7.55 5.33
C VAL A 197 7.83 7.30 5.30
N SER A 198 7.42 6.03 5.46
CA SER A 198 6.03 5.62 5.33
C SER A 198 5.22 5.73 6.63
N GLY A 199 5.89 5.81 7.78
CA GLY A 199 5.21 5.70 9.08
C GLY A 199 4.79 4.28 9.45
N ASP A 200 5.02 3.28 8.60
CA ASP A 200 4.73 1.87 8.90
C ASP A 200 5.86 1.21 9.69
N PHE A 201 5.79 1.32 11.00
CA PHE A 201 6.74 0.70 11.94
C PHE A 201 6.31 -0.70 12.39
N ASN A 202 5.45 -1.40 11.65
CA ASN A 202 5.07 -2.77 12.01
C ASN A 202 6.33 -3.62 12.26
N PRO A 203 6.44 -4.29 13.42
CA PRO A 203 7.62 -5.07 13.79
C PRO A 203 8.04 -6.15 12.81
N ILE A 204 7.12 -6.64 11.97
CA ILE A 204 7.43 -7.62 10.92
C ILE A 204 8.42 -7.08 9.88
N HIS A 205 8.48 -5.75 9.71
CA HIS A 205 9.36 -5.08 8.74
C HIS A 205 10.64 -4.55 9.38
N THR A 206 10.60 -4.20 10.66
CA THR A 206 11.64 -3.42 11.32
C THR A 206 12.57 -4.24 12.21
N SER A 207 12.14 -5.45 12.61
CA SER A 207 12.85 -6.29 13.57
C SER A 207 12.75 -7.78 13.23
N VAL A 208 13.87 -8.49 13.33
CA VAL A 208 13.88 -9.96 13.20
C VAL A 208 13.08 -10.64 14.32
N ILE A 209 13.19 -10.12 15.54
CA ILE A 209 12.46 -10.65 16.70
C ILE A 209 10.95 -10.42 16.50
N GLY A 210 10.56 -9.19 16.13
CA GLY A 210 9.17 -8.88 15.83
C GLY A 210 8.60 -9.75 14.70
N ALA A 211 9.36 -9.94 13.63
CA ALA A 211 8.94 -10.82 12.53
C ALA A 211 8.71 -12.27 13.00
N LYS A 212 9.57 -12.81 13.85
CA LYS A 212 9.43 -14.18 14.40
C LYS A 212 8.19 -14.34 15.28
N ILE A 213 7.83 -13.33 16.08
CA ILE A 213 6.60 -13.33 16.90
C ILE A 213 5.35 -13.47 16.00
N PHE A 214 5.39 -12.90 14.80
CA PHE A 214 4.29 -12.99 13.82
C PHE A 214 4.44 -14.12 12.78
N GLY A 215 5.32 -15.10 13.04
CA GLY A 215 5.47 -16.32 12.23
C GLY A 215 6.37 -16.18 10.99
N PHE A 216 7.08 -15.08 10.85
CA PHE A 216 8.07 -14.90 9.78
C PHE A 216 9.48 -15.27 10.27
N ARG A 217 10.23 -16.01 9.48
CA ARG A 217 11.62 -16.42 9.81
C ARG A 217 12.60 -15.25 9.91
N ARG A 218 12.34 -14.13 9.22
CA ARG A 218 13.15 -12.90 9.17
C ARG A 218 12.23 -11.69 8.92
N ALA A 219 12.74 -10.48 9.09
CA ALA A 219 12.05 -9.28 8.66
C ALA A 219 11.71 -9.34 7.15
N ILE A 220 10.60 -8.73 6.78
CA ILE A 220 10.11 -8.70 5.39
C ILE A 220 10.03 -7.26 4.87
N ALA A 221 10.21 -7.07 3.56
CA ALA A 221 10.00 -5.78 2.94
C ALA A 221 8.51 -5.37 2.99
N HIS A 222 8.23 -4.08 3.04
CA HIS A 222 6.87 -3.57 2.92
C HIS A 222 6.34 -3.79 1.50
N GLY A 223 5.08 -4.20 1.38
CA GLY A 223 4.42 -4.31 0.07
C GLY A 223 4.45 -3.00 -0.71
N MET A 224 4.11 -1.89 -0.04
CA MET A 224 4.09 -0.56 -0.66
C MET A 224 5.47 -0.05 -1.06
N TRP A 225 6.56 -0.48 -0.38
CA TRP A 225 7.92 -0.25 -0.89
C TRP A 225 8.15 -1.00 -2.20
N THR A 226 7.72 -2.27 -2.26
CA THR A 226 7.88 -3.11 -3.47
C THR A 226 7.14 -2.50 -4.66
N LEU A 227 5.90 -2.04 -4.44
CA LEU A 227 5.12 -1.32 -5.46
C LEU A 227 5.83 -0.02 -5.87
N GLY A 228 6.20 0.84 -4.92
CA GLY A 228 6.90 2.09 -5.19
C GLY A 228 8.18 1.88 -5.99
N ARG A 229 8.98 0.86 -5.63
CA ARG A 229 10.21 0.49 -6.35
C ARG A 229 9.94 0.01 -7.78
N ALA A 230 8.88 -0.76 -7.99
CA ALA A 230 8.49 -1.24 -9.31
C ALA A 230 7.98 -0.09 -10.20
N LEU A 231 7.17 0.81 -9.64
CA LEU A 231 6.70 2.01 -10.35
C LEU A 231 7.88 2.94 -10.72
N ALA A 232 8.80 3.18 -9.79
CA ALA A 232 9.99 4.00 -10.04
C ALA A 232 10.84 3.50 -11.21
N ALA A 233 10.92 2.17 -11.38
CA ALA A 233 11.66 1.55 -12.47
C ALA A 233 10.98 1.70 -13.84
N GLN A 234 9.69 2.05 -13.88
CA GLN A 234 8.86 2.00 -15.10
C GLN A 234 8.19 3.34 -15.44
N GLN A 235 8.03 4.25 -14.47
CA GLN A 235 7.41 5.55 -14.68
C GLN A 235 8.28 6.42 -15.60
N PRO A 236 7.71 7.01 -16.66
CA PRO A 236 8.43 7.92 -17.54
C PRO A 236 8.82 9.22 -16.81
N PRO A 237 9.76 10.02 -17.36
CA PRO A 237 10.00 11.39 -16.91
C PRO A 237 8.79 12.29 -17.22
N GLY A 238 8.75 13.48 -16.62
CA GLY A 238 7.73 14.50 -16.89
C GLY A 238 6.54 14.48 -15.94
N GLY A 239 6.47 13.50 -15.01
CA GLY A 239 5.31 13.32 -14.13
C GLY A 239 4.15 12.61 -14.82
N LEU A 240 3.05 12.43 -14.09
CA LEU A 240 1.86 11.71 -14.56
C LEU A 240 0.64 12.64 -14.49
N ASP A 241 -0.10 12.80 -15.60
CA ASP A 241 -1.38 13.52 -15.59
C ASP A 241 -2.47 12.59 -15.05
N GLN A 242 -2.71 11.50 -15.73
CA GLN A 242 -3.61 10.44 -15.28
C GLN A 242 -2.87 9.13 -15.29
N ALA A 243 -3.07 8.33 -14.23
CA ALA A 243 -2.42 7.05 -14.12
C ALA A 243 -3.19 6.08 -13.24
N GLN A 244 -2.97 4.80 -13.46
CA GLN A 244 -3.51 3.72 -12.64
C GLN A 244 -2.40 2.72 -12.33
N ALA A 245 -2.35 2.26 -11.09
CA ALA A 245 -1.51 1.15 -10.70
C ALA A 245 -2.33 0.13 -9.91
N HIS A 246 -2.30 -1.11 -10.34
CA HIS A 246 -2.91 -2.23 -9.61
C HIS A 246 -1.79 -3.18 -9.21
N CYS A 247 -1.82 -3.69 -8.00
CA CYS A 247 -0.89 -4.73 -7.58
C CYS A 247 -1.53 -5.73 -6.62
N ASP A 248 -1.08 -6.99 -6.74
CA ASP A 248 -1.37 -8.07 -5.80
C ASP A 248 -0.08 -8.51 -5.14
N PHE A 249 -0.05 -8.50 -3.82
CA PHE A 249 1.05 -9.02 -3.02
C PHE A 249 0.88 -10.53 -2.82
N LYS A 250 1.87 -11.33 -3.24
CA LYS A 250 1.77 -12.81 -3.24
C LYS A 250 2.62 -13.44 -2.13
N LEU A 251 3.92 -13.35 -2.21
CA LEU A 251 4.84 -13.96 -1.24
C LEU A 251 5.68 -12.90 -0.52
N PRO A 252 5.99 -13.08 0.77
CA PRO A 252 6.85 -12.14 1.50
C PRO A 252 8.26 -12.10 0.91
N ILE A 253 8.85 -10.91 0.87
CA ILE A 253 10.25 -10.69 0.51
C ILE A 253 11.06 -10.59 1.79
N PHE A 254 11.91 -11.58 2.09
CA PHE A 254 12.73 -11.60 3.29
C PHE A 254 13.95 -10.69 3.18
N LEU A 255 14.29 -10.02 4.29
CA LEU A 255 15.44 -9.12 4.41
C LEU A 255 16.57 -9.74 5.27
N PRO A 256 17.84 -9.62 4.88
CA PRO A 256 18.31 -9.20 3.56
C PRO A 256 17.91 -10.21 2.48
N GLY A 257 17.86 -9.75 1.23
CA GLY A 257 17.44 -10.60 0.14
C GLY A 257 17.77 -10.06 -1.25
N GLN A 258 17.31 -10.77 -2.25
CA GLN A 258 17.42 -10.36 -3.64
C GLN A 258 16.15 -10.71 -4.37
N VAL A 259 15.69 -9.81 -5.22
CA VAL A 259 14.54 -9.99 -6.09
C VAL A 259 14.84 -9.39 -7.47
N ALA A 260 14.00 -9.68 -8.43
CA ALA A 260 14.10 -9.11 -9.77
C ALA A 260 12.75 -8.59 -10.24
N LEU A 261 12.77 -7.49 -11.00
CA LEU A 261 11.65 -6.98 -11.76
C LEU A 261 11.61 -7.68 -13.10
N TRP A 262 10.44 -8.18 -13.44
CA TRP A 262 10.11 -8.81 -14.70
C TRP A 262 9.00 -8.00 -15.34
N SER A 263 9.17 -7.57 -16.58
CA SER A 263 8.15 -6.84 -17.32
C SER A 263 8.19 -7.19 -18.79
N ARG A 264 7.07 -6.96 -19.49
CA ARG A 264 7.04 -7.11 -20.93
C ARG A 264 7.78 -5.93 -21.56
N PRO A 265 8.59 -6.18 -22.60
CA PRO A 265 9.09 -5.12 -23.46
C PRO A 265 7.94 -4.63 -24.33
N VAL A 266 7.22 -3.62 -23.87
CA VAL A 266 6.09 -3.03 -24.59
C VAL A 266 6.39 -1.55 -24.82
N THR A 267 6.10 -1.09 -26.01
CA THR A 267 5.99 0.34 -26.34
C THR A 267 4.63 0.86 -25.90
N GLY A 268 4.57 2.11 -25.41
CA GLY A 268 3.31 2.75 -24.98
C GLY A 268 3.08 2.81 -23.47
N PRO A 269 1.92 3.33 -23.04
CA PRO A 269 1.67 3.76 -21.67
C PRO A 269 1.12 2.64 -20.76
N ARG A 270 1.44 1.38 -21.04
CA ARG A 270 1.00 0.22 -20.26
C ARG A 270 2.18 -0.67 -19.91
N ARG A 271 2.29 -1.09 -18.65
CA ARG A 271 3.28 -2.06 -18.15
C ARG A 271 2.60 -3.14 -17.32
N GLU A 272 2.73 -4.38 -17.76
CA GLU A 272 2.47 -5.56 -16.94
C GLU A 272 3.81 -6.02 -16.36
N PHE A 273 3.85 -6.28 -15.06
CA PHE A 273 5.10 -6.60 -14.39
C PHE A 273 4.92 -7.54 -13.20
N GLU A 274 5.99 -8.23 -12.86
CA GLU A 274 6.09 -8.97 -11.61
C GLU A 274 7.40 -8.67 -10.90
N VAL A 275 7.36 -8.69 -9.58
CA VAL A 275 8.57 -8.80 -8.76
C VAL A 275 8.67 -10.25 -8.32
N ARG A 276 9.71 -10.93 -8.78
CA ARG A 276 9.96 -12.35 -8.50
C ARG A 276 11.27 -12.53 -7.72
N ASN A 277 11.46 -13.71 -7.14
CA ASN A 277 12.80 -14.10 -6.68
C ASN A 277 13.78 -14.14 -7.87
N VAL A 278 15.07 -14.24 -7.59
CA VAL A 278 16.10 -14.18 -8.65
C VAL A 278 16.01 -15.33 -9.66
N ALA A 279 15.54 -16.50 -9.20
CA ALA A 279 15.31 -17.66 -10.07
C ALA A 279 14.11 -17.47 -11.02
N GLY A 280 13.15 -16.60 -10.66
CA GLY A 280 11.99 -16.27 -11.50
C GLY A 280 10.78 -17.17 -11.29
N ASP A 281 10.85 -18.16 -10.39
CA ASP A 281 9.79 -19.16 -10.15
C ASP A 281 8.79 -18.76 -9.04
N LYS A 282 9.09 -17.71 -8.24
CA LYS A 282 8.26 -17.29 -7.10
C LYS A 282 7.87 -15.83 -7.21
N PRO A 283 6.60 -15.52 -7.52
CA PRO A 283 6.13 -14.14 -7.55
C PRO A 283 5.96 -13.61 -6.12
N HIS A 284 6.54 -12.45 -5.86
CA HIS A 284 6.33 -11.66 -4.65
C HIS A 284 5.22 -10.62 -4.82
N MET A 285 5.12 -10.05 -6.02
CA MET A 285 4.09 -9.08 -6.39
C MET A 285 3.84 -9.18 -7.89
N ARG A 286 2.57 -9.00 -8.28
CA ARG A 286 2.14 -8.78 -9.66
C ARG A 286 1.59 -7.39 -9.77
N GLY A 287 1.74 -6.76 -10.91
CA GLY A 287 1.24 -5.42 -11.10
C GLY A 287 0.93 -5.07 -12.55
N LEU A 288 0.06 -4.09 -12.65
CA LEU A 288 -0.29 -3.40 -13.88
C LEU A 288 -0.13 -1.90 -13.62
N PHE A 289 0.58 -1.21 -14.50
CA PHE A 289 0.74 0.23 -14.48
C PHE A 289 0.34 0.80 -15.83
N ILE A 290 -0.58 1.77 -15.82
CA ILE A 290 -1.11 2.44 -17.01
C ILE A 290 -1.05 3.94 -16.75
N TRP A 291 -0.67 4.73 -17.76
CA TRP A 291 -0.70 6.18 -17.70
C TRP A 291 -1.11 6.78 -19.05
N ASN A 292 -1.61 8.00 -19.05
CA ASN A 292 -1.83 8.73 -20.29
C ASN A 292 -0.50 9.38 -20.70
N GLU A 293 -0.13 9.23 -21.97
CA GLU A 293 0.97 10.00 -22.54
C GLU A 293 0.52 11.46 -22.58
N SER A 294 1.31 12.34 -21.96
CA SER A 294 1.08 13.78 -22.11
C SER A 294 1.25 14.13 -23.59
N HIS A 295 0.22 14.61 -24.22
CA HIS A 295 0.39 15.24 -25.54
C HIS A 295 1.31 16.45 -25.34
N GLN A 296 2.56 16.35 -25.83
CA GLN A 296 3.49 17.46 -25.94
C GLN A 296 3.01 18.44 -27.00
#